data_b52c914e80220cb5c27241ea70a8b81e
#
_entry.id   b52c914e80220cb5c27241ea70a8b81e
#
_cell.length_a   1.000
_cell.length_b   1.000
_cell.length_c   1.000
_cell.angle_alpha   90.00
_cell.angle_beta   90.00
_cell.angle_gamma   90.00
#
_symmetry.space_group_name_H-M   'P 1'
#
loop_
_entity.id
_entity.type
_entity.pdbx_description
1 polymer ?
#
loop_
_entity_poly.entity_id
_entity_poly.type
_entity_poly.pdbx_seq_one_letter_code
_entity_poly.pdbx_strand_id
1 'polypeptide(L)'
;MPAGKAIDRALLRTWPLPVPGGGDKNARGRVFVVAGAPQMPGAAVLCATATLRAGAGKLQIGTCASVAPHVASAVLEALVVALEETPSGALAASNASSIAERANNADALVIGPGLVDETASAALIAALASALDVPAVIDAAALACFADRPDAVARFDGRAVLTPHCGEMASMLQRSREEIEADPASVAVEAARRFNAVVALKGETTYIADPHGELLRNEHGNAGLATSGSGDVLAGIIGGLLARGTEPLHAAAWGVYLHAKAGDVLADRIGFGFLARELLAEIPPLMREP
;
A
#
# COMPACT_ATOMS: atom_id res chain seq x y z
N MET A 1 15.96 21.16 9.79
CA MET A 1 15.06 20.07 9.37
C MET A 1 15.67 18.73 9.76
N PRO A 2 14.90 17.78 10.29
CA PRO A 2 15.45 16.45 10.53
C PRO A 2 15.78 15.84 9.16
N ALA A 3 17.03 15.45 8.97
CA ALA A 3 17.50 14.95 7.68
C ALA A 3 16.97 13.53 7.33
N GLY A 4 16.26 12.86 8.24
CA GLY A 4 15.83 11.46 8.08
C GLY A 4 17.01 10.50 7.87
N LYS A 5 16.93 9.29 8.38
CA LYS A 5 17.92 8.24 8.13
C LYS A 5 17.77 7.70 6.72
N ALA A 6 18.83 7.64 5.94
CA ALA A 6 18.77 7.12 4.58
C ALA A 6 18.43 5.61 4.58
N ILE A 7 17.54 5.21 3.69
CA ILE A 7 17.26 3.79 3.44
C ILE A 7 18.29 3.28 2.44
N ASP A 8 19.19 2.44 2.94
CA ASP A 8 20.20 1.76 2.14
C ASP A 8 20.30 0.29 2.51
N ARG A 9 21.15 -0.45 1.81
CA ARG A 9 21.37 -1.87 2.08
C ARG A 9 21.87 -2.13 3.50
N ALA A 10 22.66 -1.24 4.08
CA ALA A 10 23.20 -1.41 5.43
C ALA A 10 22.10 -1.34 6.48
N LEU A 11 21.19 -0.37 6.33
CA LEU A 11 20.01 -0.26 7.19
C LEU A 11 19.09 -1.48 7.05
N LEU A 12 18.76 -1.87 5.81
CA LEU A 12 17.84 -2.97 5.56
C LEU A 12 18.35 -4.33 6.06
N ARG A 13 19.67 -4.53 6.08
CA ARG A 13 20.29 -5.72 6.71
C ARG A 13 20.06 -5.79 8.20
N THR A 14 19.84 -4.68 8.88
CA THR A 14 19.48 -4.68 10.32
C THR A 14 18.04 -5.09 10.56
N TRP A 15 17.20 -5.11 9.50
CA TRP A 15 15.80 -5.50 9.49
C TRP A 15 15.55 -6.62 8.46
N PRO A 16 16.12 -7.82 8.66
CA PRO A 16 16.01 -8.89 7.68
C PRO A 16 14.56 -9.28 7.48
N LEU A 17 14.18 -9.49 6.22
CA LEU A 17 12.84 -9.98 5.90
C LEU A 17 12.64 -11.38 6.48
N PRO A 18 11.46 -11.69 7.04
CA PRO A 18 11.14 -13.02 7.53
C PRO A 18 11.38 -14.08 6.43
N VAL A 19 12.21 -15.08 6.75
CA VAL A 19 12.41 -16.21 5.84
C VAL A 19 11.20 -17.14 5.96
N PRO A 20 10.55 -17.53 4.86
CA PRO A 20 9.45 -18.46 4.93
C PRO A 20 9.89 -19.78 5.61
N GLY A 21 9.27 -20.11 6.74
CA GLY A 21 9.44 -21.41 7.38
C GLY A 21 8.95 -22.54 6.45
N GLY A 22 9.47 -23.78 6.62
CA GLY A 22 9.30 -24.88 5.70
C GLY A 22 7.85 -25.16 5.28
N GLY A 23 7.58 -25.05 4.01
CA GLY A 23 6.61 -25.86 3.26
C GLY A 23 5.14 -25.44 3.27
N ASP A 24 4.60 -24.69 4.24
CA ASP A 24 3.20 -24.31 4.26
C ASP A 24 2.97 -22.90 3.68
N LYS A 25 2.07 -22.82 2.71
CA LYS A 25 1.66 -21.53 2.11
C LYS A 25 1.00 -20.58 3.13
N ASN A 26 0.43 -21.07 4.22
CA ASN A 26 -0.10 -20.24 5.31
C ASN A 26 1.04 -19.55 6.09
N ALA A 27 2.15 -20.23 6.31
CA ALA A 27 3.32 -19.68 6.99
C ALA A 27 4.01 -18.55 6.20
N ARG A 28 3.69 -18.40 4.91
CA ARG A 28 4.17 -17.31 4.06
C ARG A 28 3.29 -16.06 4.11
N GLY A 29 2.22 -16.07 4.89
CA GLY A 29 1.29 -14.97 5.03
C GLY A 29 0.13 -14.98 4.03
N ARG A 30 -1.01 -14.50 4.52
CA ARG A 30 -2.28 -14.37 3.79
C ARG A 30 -2.60 -12.89 3.61
N VAL A 31 -2.84 -12.44 2.38
CA VAL A 31 -3.24 -11.06 2.10
C VAL A 31 -4.67 -11.03 1.60
N PHE A 32 -5.45 -10.08 2.12
CA PHE A 32 -6.69 -9.67 1.51
C PHE A 32 -6.50 -8.29 0.87
N VAL A 33 -6.73 -8.19 -0.44
CA VAL A 33 -6.63 -6.95 -1.21
C VAL A 33 -8.03 -6.49 -1.55
N VAL A 34 -8.43 -5.28 -1.14
CA VAL A 34 -9.69 -4.62 -1.51
C VAL A 34 -9.38 -3.51 -2.48
N ALA A 35 -9.57 -3.76 -3.76
CA ALA A 35 -9.07 -2.90 -4.83
C ALA A 35 -9.88 -3.02 -6.12
N GLY A 36 -9.73 -2.03 -6.99
CA GLY A 36 -10.33 -2.01 -8.32
C GLY A 36 -11.78 -1.58 -8.33
N ALA A 37 -12.12 -0.93 -9.41
CA ALA A 37 -13.48 -0.49 -9.76
C ALA A 37 -13.70 -0.75 -11.25
N PRO A 38 -14.94 -0.60 -11.78
CA PRO A 38 -15.23 -0.80 -13.20
C PRO A 38 -14.31 -0.03 -14.14
N GLN A 39 -13.90 1.18 -13.74
CA GLN A 39 -13.02 2.04 -14.51
C GLN A 39 -11.52 1.70 -14.35
N MET A 40 -11.13 1.03 -13.26
CA MET A 40 -9.73 0.78 -12.90
C MET A 40 -9.48 -0.65 -12.39
N PRO A 41 -9.92 -1.70 -13.10
CA PRO A 41 -9.73 -3.09 -12.66
C PRO A 41 -8.24 -3.49 -12.63
N GLY A 42 -7.41 -2.84 -13.45
CA GLY A 42 -5.97 -3.08 -13.52
C GLY A 42 -5.23 -2.77 -12.22
N ALA A 43 -5.70 -1.83 -11.42
CA ALA A 43 -5.12 -1.51 -10.12
C ALA A 43 -5.18 -2.72 -9.16
N ALA A 44 -6.32 -3.43 -9.14
CA ALA A 44 -6.45 -4.67 -8.36
C ALA A 44 -5.46 -5.75 -8.83
N VAL A 45 -5.27 -5.88 -10.14
CA VAL A 45 -4.34 -6.87 -10.72
C VAL A 45 -2.89 -6.54 -10.36
N LEU A 46 -2.49 -5.28 -10.50
CA LEU A 46 -1.13 -4.82 -10.17
C LEU A 46 -0.83 -4.99 -8.68
N CYS A 47 -1.70 -4.46 -7.82
CA CYS A 47 -1.55 -4.55 -6.38
C CYS A 47 -1.50 -6.01 -5.91
N ALA A 48 -2.46 -6.82 -6.33
CA ALA A 48 -2.56 -8.23 -5.95
C ALA A 48 -1.35 -9.05 -6.41
N THR A 49 -0.88 -8.85 -7.64
CA THR A 49 0.32 -9.52 -8.13
C THR A 49 1.56 -9.08 -7.34
N ALA A 50 1.65 -7.80 -6.97
CA ALA A 50 2.75 -7.27 -6.17
C ALA A 50 2.83 -7.94 -4.79
N THR A 51 1.68 -8.24 -4.14
CA THR A 51 1.70 -8.95 -2.85
C THR A 51 2.33 -10.34 -2.96
N LEU A 52 2.02 -11.08 -4.02
CA LEU A 52 2.62 -12.39 -4.28
C LEU A 52 4.10 -12.29 -4.60
N ARG A 53 4.51 -11.28 -5.40
CA ARG A 53 5.92 -11.01 -5.72
C ARG A 53 6.73 -10.59 -4.50
N ALA A 54 6.11 -9.94 -3.51
CA ALA A 54 6.71 -9.65 -2.20
C ALA A 54 6.74 -10.87 -1.26
N GLY A 55 6.21 -12.03 -1.71
CA GLY A 55 6.38 -13.33 -1.06
C GLY A 55 5.21 -13.82 -0.24
N ALA A 56 4.05 -13.16 -0.26
CA ALA A 56 2.82 -13.67 0.35
C ALA A 56 2.46 -15.06 -0.20
N GLY A 57 1.97 -15.94 0.67
CA GLY A 57 1.66 -17.33 0.31
C GLY A 57 0.22 -17.54 -0.16
N LYS A 58 -0.72 -16.72 0.29
CA LYS A 58 -2.13 -16.76 -0.09
C LYS A 58 -2.67 -15.38 -0.37
N LEU A 59 -3.53 -15.30 -1.39
CA LEU A 59 -4.12 -14.05 -1.84
C LEU A 59 -5.64 -14.20 -1.98
N GLN A 60 -6.37 -13.26 -1.40
CA GLN A 60 -7.76 -13.00 -1.71
C GLN A 60 -7.89 -11.57 -2.25
N ILE A 61 -8.81 -11.36 -3.20
CA ILE A 61 -9.09 -10.05 -3.79
C ILE A 61 -10.59 -9.78 -3.65
N GLY A 62 -10.96 -8.71 -2.96
CA GLY A 62 -12.31 -8.14 -2.99
C GLY A 62 -12.35 -7.01 -4.00
N THR A 63 -13.22 -7.10 -4.97
CA THR A 63 -13.39 -6.09 -6.03
C THR A 63 -14.85 -5.96 -6.42
N CYS A 64 -15.19 -4.91 -7.16
CA CYS A 64 -16.54 -4.69 -7.68
C CYS A 64 -17.05 -5.92 -8.45
N ALA A 65 -18.29 -6.32 -8.21
CA ALA A 65 -18.88 -7.54 -8.79
C ALA A 65 -18.81 -7.56 -10.32
N SER A 66 -19.00 -6.40 -10.97
CA SER A 66 -18.95 -6.27 -12.43
C SER A 66 -17.59 -6.60 -13.04
N VAL A 67 -16.49 -6.43 -12.29
CA VAL A 67 -15.11 -6.67 -12.78
C VAL A 67 -14.46 -7.89 -12.15
N ALA A 68 -15.08 -8.52 -11.16
CA ALA A 68 -14.54 -9.69 -10.47
C ALA A 68 -14.13 -10.84 -11.42
N PRO A 69 -14.91 -11.20 -12.47
CA PRO A 69 -14.49 -12.23 -13.42
C PRO A 69 -13.23 -11.85 -14.21
N HIS A 70 -13.07 -10.57 -14.54
CA HIS A 70 -11.90 -10.07 -15.27
C HIS A 70 -10.65 -10.13 -14.39
N VAL A 71 -10.77 -9.71 -13.13
CA VAL A 71 -9.67 -9.79 -12.15
C VAL A 71 -9.30 -11.25 -11.89
N ALA A 72 -10.27 -12.15 -11.74
CA ALA A 72 -10.03 -13.59 -11.55
C ALA A 72 -9.28 -14.23 -12.74
N SER A 73 -9.57 -13.80 -13.96
CA SER A 73 -8.87 -14.28 -15.15
C SER A 73 -7.45 -13.74 -15.28
N ALA A 74 -7.16 -12.59 -14.65
CA ALA A 74 -5.86 -11.94 -14.71
C ALA A 74 -4.91 -12.35 -13.59
N VAL A 75 -5.45 -12.79 -12.42
CA VAL A 75 -4.66 -13.23 -11.25
C VAL A 75 -5.10 -14.65 -10.88
N LEU A 76 -4.50 -15.63 -11.54
CA LEU A 76 -4.88 -17.04 -11.45
C LEU A 76 -4.67 -17.66 -10.06
N GLU A 77 -3.77 -17.09 -9.26
CA GLU A 77 -3.42 -17.56 -7.93
C GLU A 77 -4.36 -17.06 -6.83
N ALA A 78 -5.30 -16.16 -7.16
CA ALA A 78 -6.16 -15.50 -6.18
C ALA A 78 -7.55 -16.15 -6.06
N LEU A 79 -8.11 -16.10 -4.83
CA LEU A 79 -9.54 -16.22 -4.63
C LEU A 79 -10.16 -14.83 -4.77
N VAL A 80 -11.01 -14.63 -5.79
CA VAL A 80 -11.66 -13.34 -6.04
C VAL A 80 -13.08 -13.33 -5.48
N VAL A 81 -13.39 -12.29 -4.72
CA VAL A 81 -14.69 -12.05 -4.06
C VAL A 81 -15.37 -10.88 -4.76
N ALA A 82 -16.54 -11.14 -5.31
CA ALA A 82 -17.41 -10.10 -5.87
C ALA A 82 -18.09 -9.33 -4.71
N LEU A 83 -17.83 -8.03 -4.65
CA LEU A 83 -18.40 -7.12 -3.67
C LEU A 83 -19.48 -6.25 -4.29
N GLU A 84 -20.48 -5.86 -3.48
CA GLU A 84 -21.57 -4.98 -3.93
C GLU A 84 -21.06 -3.62 -4.38
N GLU A 85 -21.69 -3.11 -5.44
CA GLU A 85 -21.37 -1.82 -6.04
C GLU A 85 -22.47 -0.79 -5.80
N THR A 86 -22.08 0.46 -5.67
CA THR A 86 -22.99 1.59 -5.78
C THR A 86 -23.37 1.83 -7.26
N PRO A 87 -24.43 2.60 -7.53
CA PRO A 87 -24.73 3.00 -8.90
C PRO A 87 -23.61 3.77 -9.63
N SER A 88 -22.69 4.40 -8.88
CA SER A 88 -21.52 5.07 -9.44
C SER A 88 -20.35 4.12 -9.73
N GLY A 89 -20.46 2.83 -9.42
CA GLY A 89 -19.42 1.84 -9.62
C GLY A 89 -18.36 1.82 -8.50
N ALA A 90 -18.65 2.42 -7.35
CA ALA A 90 -17.80 2.31 -6.17
C ALA A 90 -18.21 1.10 -5.32
N LEU A 91 -17.33 0.66 -4.42
CA LEU A 91 -17.68 -0.35 -3.42
C LEU A 91 -18.70 0.22 -2.41
N ALA A 92 -19.80 -0.50 -2.20
CA ALA A 92 -20.81 -0.11 -1.24
C ALA A 92 -20.36 -0.30 0.20
N ALA A 93 -20.70 0.62 1.10
CA ALA A 93 -20.38 0.53 2.52
C ALA A 93 -21.00 -0.70 3.21
N SER A 94 -22.07 -1.29 2.64
CA SER A 94 -22.67 -2.55 3.09
C SER A 94 -21.71 -3.74 3.10
N ASN A 95 -20.63 -3.68 2.31
CA ASN A 95 -19.58 -4.71 2.30
C ASN A 95 -18.72 -4.71 3.58
N ALA A 96 -18.80 -3.70 4.44
CA ALA A 96 -17.88 -3.53 5.57
C ALA A 96 -17.75 -4.78 6.44
N SER A 97 -18.87 -5.41 6.83
CA SER A 97 -18.83 -6.61 7.66
C SER A 97 -18.14 -7.80 6.98
N SER A 98 -18.43 -8.04 5.70
CA SER A 98 -17.80 -9.12 4.92
C SER A 98 -16.31 -8.87 4.70
N ILE A 99 -15.92 -7.60 4.46
CA ILE A 99 -14.52 -7.22 4.32
C ILE A 99 -13.79 -7.39 5.65
N ALA A 100 -14.35 -6.94 6.78
CA ALA A 100 -13.74 -7.08 8.09
C ALA A 100 -13.54 -8.55 8.48
N GLU A 101 -14.53 -9.40 8.27
CA GLU A 101 -14.41 -10.84 8.53
C GLU A 101 -13.26 -11.48 7.75
N ARG A 102 -13.15 -11.16 6.45
CA ARG A 102 -12.09 -11.70 5.60
C ARG A 102 -10.72 -11.14 5.95
N ALA A 103 -10.64 -9.83 6.23
CA ALA A 103 -9.41 -9.18 6.63
C ALA A 103 -8.88 -9.79 7.94
N ASN A 104 -9.72 -9.96 8.96
CA ASN A 104 -9.33 -10.54 10.24
C ASN A 104 -8.96 -12.04 10.16
N ASN A 105 -9.33 -12.71 9.08
CA ASN A 105 -8.87 -14.07 8.74
C ASN A 105 -7.61 -14.08 7.85
N ALA A 106 -7.09 -12.91 7.47
CA ALA A 106 -5.82 -12.74 6.79
C ALA A 106 -4.73 -12.29 7.77
N ASP A 107 -3.51 -12.11 7.29
CA ASP A 107 -2.39 -11.61 8.08
C ASP A 107 -2.08 -10.13 7.73
N ALA A 108 -2.63 -9.63 6.62
CA ALA A 108 -2.63 -8.20 6.26
C ALA A 108 -3.78 -7.86 5.31
N LEU A 109 -4.22 -6.60 5.37
CA LEU A 109 -5.16 -5.97 4.44
C LEU A 109 -4.43 -4.95 3.57
N VAL A 110 -4.75 -4.89 2.28
CA VAL A 110 -4.45 -3.74 1.41
C VAL A 110 -5.77 -3.19 0.91
N ILE A 111 -6.02 -1.89 1.09
CA ILE A 111 -7.27 -1.28 0.64
C ILE A 111 -7.00 0.08 -0.01
N GLY A 112 -7.67 0.33 -1.13
CA GLY A 112 -7.63 1.64 -1.80
C GLY A 112 -7.21 1.64 -3.25
N PRO A 113 -6.22 0.83 -3.69
CA PRO A 113 -5.78 0.84 -5.08
C PRO A 113 -6.94 0.74 -6.07
N GLY A 114 -7.07 1.72 -6.96
CA GLY A 114 -8.13 1.74 -7.98
C GLY A 114 -9.57 1.85 -7.46
N LEU A 115 -9.79 2.19 -6.20
CA LEU A 115 -11.12 2.59 -5.74
C LEU A 115 -11.46 3.96 -6.33
N VAL A 116 -12.73 4.13 -6.67
CA VAL A 116 -13.31 5.38 -7.19
C VAL A 116 -14.33 5.92 -6.18
N ASP A 117 -14.70 7.19 -6.33
CA ASP A 117 -15.65 7.87 -5.43
C ASP A 117 -15.12 7.96 -3.99
N GLU A 118 -14.44 9.07 -3.69
CA GLU A 118 -13.83 9.34 -2.37
C GLU A 118 -14.86 9.28 -1.24
N THR A 119 -16.10 9.74 -1.49
CA THR A 119 -17.18 9.73 -0.49
C THR A 119 -17.60 8.30 -0.12
N ALA A 120 -17.81 7.45 -1.13
CA ALA A 120 -18.16 6.04 -0.91
C ALA A 120 -16.99 5.29 -0.25
N SER A 121 -15.75 5.54 -0.69
CA SER A 121 -14.54 4.96 -0.11
C SER A 121 -14.37 5.39 1.35
N ALA A 122 -14.57 6.67 1.67
CA ALA A 122 -14.52 7.19 3.03
C ALA A 122 -15.59 6.54 3.94
N ALA A 123 -16.81 6.36 3.43
CA ALA A 123 -17.88 5.70 4.18
C ALA A 123 -17.53 4.22 4.47
N LEU A 124 -16.97 3.51 3.50
CA LEU A 124 -16.52 2.12 3.66
C LEU A 124 -15.40 2.02 4.70
N ILE A 125 -14.34 2.85 4.59
CA ILE A 125 -13.22 2.84 5.54
C ILE A 125 -13.69 3.18 6.96
N ALA A 126 -14.56 4.18 7.10
CA ALA A 126 -15.11 4.55 8.40
C ALA A 126 -15.90 3.41 9.07
N ALA A 127 -16.64 2.63 8.28
CA ALA A 127 -17.36 1.44 8.76
C ALA A 127 -16.41 0.29 9.13
N LEU A 128 -15.28 0.15 8.42
CA LEU A 128 -14.29 -0.91 8.63
C LEU A 128 -13.38 -0.64 9.84
N ALA A 129 -12.97 0.59 10.08
CA ALA A 129 -11.88 0.94 10.97
C ALA A 129 -12.03 0.43 12.41
N SER A 130 -13.27 0.26 12.90
CA SER A 130 -13.54 -0.27 14.24
C SER A 130 -13.55 -1.81 14.33
N ALA A 131 -13.51 -2.49 13.20
CA ALA A 131 -13.67 -3.93 13.11
C ALA A 131 -12.40 -4.66 12.61
N LEU A 132 -11.32 -3.92 12.35
CA LEU A 132 -10.08 -4.46 11.80
C LEU A 132 -9.00 -4.62 12.88
N ASP A 133 -8.50 -5.85 13.02
CA ASP A 133 -7.45 -6.22 13.98
C ASP A 133 -6.11 -6.56 13.31
N VAL A 134 -6.02 -6.46 11.99
CA VAL A 134 -4.83 -6.82 11.21
C VAL A 134 -4.07 -5.59 10.73
N PRO A 135 -2.75 -5.70 10.47
CA PRO A 135 -2.00 -4.65 9.80
C PRO A 135 -2.63 -4.31 8.44
N ALA A 136 -2.62 -3.03 8.08
CA ALA A 136 -3.25 -2.60 6.83
C ALA A 136 -2.38 -1.60 6.05
N VAL A 137 -2.39 -1.72 4.72
CA VAL A 137 -1.95 -0.66 3.81
C VAL A 137 -3.19 0.08 3.32
N ILE A 138 -3.19 1.41 3.43
CA ILE A 138 -4.27 2.27 2.98
C ILE A 138 -3.70 3.25 1.96
N ASP A 139 -4.22 3.22 0.74
CA ASP A 139 -3.70 3.98 -0.41
C ASP A 139 -4.83 4.63 -1.21
N ALA A 140 -4.48 5.57 -2.06
CA ALA A 140 -5.37 6.19 -3.04
C ALA A 140 -6.68 6.73 -2.43
N ALA A 141 -7.84 6.47 -3.06
CA ALA A 141 -9.13 7.00 -2.63
C ALA A 141 -9.52 6.64 -1.19
N ALA A 142 -8.97 5.56 -0.62
CA ALA A 142 -9.21 5.20 0.77
C ALA A 142 -8.58 6.20 1.78
N LEU A 143 -7.57 6.97 1.36
CA LEU A 143 -6.94 8.01 2.18
C LEU A 143 -7.85 9.24 2.40
N ALA A 144 -8.82 9.47 1.52
CA ALA A 144 -9.71 10.65 1.59
C ALA A 144 -10.54 10.69 2.89
N CYS A 145 -10.83 9.53 3.50
CA CYS A 145 -11.60 9.49 4.75
C CYS A 145 -10.92 10.22 5.93
N PHE A 146 -9.60 10.42 5.86
CA PHE A 146 -8.83 10.96 6.98
C PHE A 146 -8.89 12.47 7.10
N ALA A 147 -9.34 13.18 6.07
CA ALA A 147 -9.61 14.62 6.12
C ALA A 147 -10.64 14.95 7.20
N ASP A 148 -11.72 14.15 7.25
CA ASP A 148 -12.86 14.38 8.15
C ASP A 148 -12.84 13.47 9.40
N ARG A 149 -12.12 12.35 9.34
CA ARG A 149 -12.08 11.34 10.41
C ARG A 149 -10.68 10.83 10.71
N PRO A 150 -9.80 11.67 11.23
CA PRO A 150 -8.44 11.24 11.58
C PRO A 150 -8.43 10.09 12.59
N ASP A 151 -9.42 10.02 13.48
CA ASP A 151 -9.54 8.98 14.50
C ASP A 151 -9.81 7.57 13.92
N ALA A 152 -10.29 7.49 12.69
CA ALA A 152 -10.56 6.19 12.06
C ALA A 152 -9.27 5.35 11.90
N VAL A 153 -8.13 6.00 11.64
CA VAL A 153 -6.83 5.31 11.50
C VAL A 153 -6.20 5.03 12.86
N ALA A 154 -6.38 5.92 13.83
CA ALA A 154 -5.75 5.79 15.14
C ALA A 154 -6.08 4.44 15.81
N ARG A 155 -7.20 3.82 15.44
CA ARG A 155 -7.63 2.50 15.91
C ARG A 155 -6.75 1.34 15.45
N PHE A 156 -5.99 1.53 14.38
CA PHE A 156 -4.99 0.53 13.96
C PHE A 156 -3.78 0.47 14.88
N ASP A 157 -3.66 1.43 15.80
CA ASP A 157 -2.64 1.46 16.85
C ASP A 157 -1.21 1.25 16.30
N GLY A 158 -0.82 2.07 15.34
CA GLY A 158 0.48 2.00 14.67
C GLY A 158 0.61 0.90 13.61
N ARG A 159 -0.38 0.01 13.44
CA ARG A 159 -0.33 -1.12 12.50
C ARG A 159 -0.72 -0.74 11.07
N ALA A 160 -1.19 0.48 10.81
CA ALA A 160 -1.48 0.94 9.46
C ALA A 160 -0.26 1.58 8.81
N VAL A 161 -0.13 1.37 7.50
CA VAL A 161 0.81 2.08 6.61
C VAL A 161 -0.02 2.88 5.60
N LEU A 162 0.16 4.19 5.61
CA LEU A 162 -0.47 5.12 4.67
C LEU A 162 0.54 5.49 3.60
N THR A 163 0.13 5.48 2.33
CA THR A 163 1.03 5.71 1.19
C THR A 163 0.62 6.93 0.34
N PRO A 164 0.41 8.12 0.93
CA PRO A 164 -0.02 9.29 0.18
C PRO A 164 1.07 9.87 -0.71
N HIS A 165 0.69 10.42 -1.86
CA HIS A 165 1.49 11.44 -2.55
C HIS A 165 1.16 12.84 -2.01
N CYS A 166 1.91 13.89 -2.41
CA CYS A 166 1.71 15.24 -1.87
C CYS A 166 0.28 15.76 -2.03
N GLY A 167 -0.40 15.45 -3.14
CA GLY A 167 -1.80 15.86 -3.34
C GLY A 167 -2.78 15.16 -2.39
N GLU A 168 -2.64 13.85 -2.17
CA GLU A 168 -3.43 13.08 -1.19
C GLU A 168 -3.16 13.58 0.24
N MET A 169 -1.89 13.83 0.58
CA MET A 169 -1.51 14.38 1.88
C MET A 169 -2.11 15.77 2.09
N ALA A 170 -2.13 16.62 1.07
CA ALA A 170 -2.76 17.94 1.12
C ALA A 170 -4.25 17.84 1.49
N SER A 171 -4.98 16.92 0.85
CA SER A 171 -6.37 16.61 1.19
C SER A 171 -6.52 16.09 2.62
N MET A 172 -5.71 15.11 3.04
CA MET A 172 -5.75 14.51 4.39
C MET A 172 -5.51 15.54 5.51
N LEU A 173 -4.61 16.51 5.28
CA LEU A 173 -4.26 17.53 6.26
C LEU A 173 -5.04 18.83 6.09
N GLN A 174 -5.86 18.96 5.03
CA GLN A 174 -6.58 20.19 4.66
C GLN A 174 -5.63 21.38 4.49
N ARG A 175 -4.52 21.16 3.77
CA ARG A 175 -3.48 22.14 3.44
C ARG A 175 -3.31 22.25 1.94
N SER A 176 -2.57 23.27 1.49
CA SER A 176 -2.19 23.34 0.07
C SER A 176 -1.08 22.32 -0.27
N ARG A 177 -1.02 21.94 -1.53
CA ARG A 177 0.02 21.04 -2.01
C ARG A 177 1.42 21.66 -1.87
N GLU A 178 1.53 22.97 -2.09
CA GLU A 178 2.75 23.74 -1.95
C GLU A 178 3.30 23.70 -0.52
N GLU A 179 2.41 23.75 0.50
CA GLU A 179 2.81 23.61 1.90
C GLU A 179 3.38 22.23 2.21
N ILE A 180 2.81 21.17 1.61
CA ILE A 180 3.31 19.80 1.76
C ILE A 180 4.69 19.66 1.10
N GLU A 181 4.84 20.18 -0.13
CA GLU A 181 6.08 20.11 -0.92
C GLU A 181 7.21 20.97 -0.33
N ALA A 182 6.90 22.02 0.44
CA ALA A 182 7.90 22.88 1.06
C ALA A 182 8.70 22.18 2.20
N ASP A 183 8.07 21.29 2.96
CA ASP A 183 8.75 20.53 4.02
C ASP A 183 8.13 19.13 4.21
N PRO A 184 8.29 18.23 3.22
CA PRO A 184 7.68 16.91 3.25
C PRO A 184 8.18 16.04 4.42
N ALA A 185 9.40 16.27 4.91
CA ALA A 185 9.96 15.54 6.03
C ALA A 185 9.19 15.80 7.34
N SER A 186 8.98 17.09 7.67
CA SER A 186 8.21 17.45 8.86
C SER A 186 6.74 17.08 8.73
N VAL A 187 6.17 17.21 7.52
CA VAL A 187 4.79 16.80 7.24
C VAL A 187 4.59 15.30 7.45
N ALA A 188 5.53 14.46 7.00
CA ALA A 188 5.44 13.01 7.23
C ALA A 188 5.41 12.65 8.72
N VAL A 189 6.27 13.29 9.53
CA VAL A 189 6.30 13.09 11.00
C VAL A 189 5.02 13.59 11.66
N GLU A 190 4.52 14.76 11.27
CA GLU A 190 3.26 15.30 11.78
C GLU A 190 2.09 14.37 11.48
N ALA A 191 1.99 13.92 10.22
CA ALA A 191 0.92 13.03 9.78
C ALA A 191 0.98 11.67 10.49
N ALA A 192 2.18 11.09 10.64
CA ALA A 192 2.35 9.82 11.34
C ALA A 192 1.85 9.89 12.80
N ARG A 193 2.17 10.98 13.50
CA ARG A 193 1.68 11.22 14.87
C ARG A 193 0.18 11.47 14.92
N ARG A 194 -0.33 12.31 14.01
CA ARG A 194 -1.75 12.67 13.95
C ARG A 194 -2.64 11.46 13.70
N PHE A 195 -2.22 10.58 12.80
CA PHE A 195 -2.99 9.40 12.40
C PHE A 195 -2.62 8.14 13.20
N ASN A 196 -1.63 8.19 14.09
CA ASN A 196 -1.08 7.03 14.78
C ASN A 196 -0.79 5.87 13.80
N ALA A 197 -0.09 6.15 12.73
CA ALA A 197 0.19 5.22 11.62
C ALA A 197 1.56 5.49 11.02
N VAL A 198 2.15 4.49 10.36
CA VAL A 198 3.31 4.71 9.50
C VAL A 198 2.86 5.46 8.24
N VAL A 199 3.56 6.51 7.88
CA VAL A 199 3.28 7.31 6.69
C VAL A 199 4.46 7.25 5.74
N ALA A 200 4.24 6.78 4.52
CA ALA A 200 5.18 6.84 3.41
C ALA A 200 4.73 7.95 2.43
N LEU A 201 5.19 9.17 2.66
CA LEU A 201 4.89 10.33 1.81
C LEU A 201 5.72 10.26 0.53
N LYS A 202 5.04 9.92 -0.56
CA LYS A 202 5.63 9.71 -1.90
C LYS A 202 6.03 11.05 -2.54
N GLY A 203 7.25 11.11 -3.09
CA GLY A 203 7.81 12.26 -3.81
C GLY A 203 9.08 11.87 -4.53
N GLU A 204 9.83 12.85 -5.06
CA GLU A 204 11.18 12.64 -5.59
C GLU A 204 12.06 11.98 -4.52
N THR A 205 12.03 12.50 -3.29
CA THR A 205 12.44 11.79 -2.08
C THR A 205 11.19 11.30 -1.36
N THR A 206 11.11 10.00 -1.08
CA THR A 206 10.03 9.45 -0.26
C THR A 206 10.44 9.48 1.21
N TYR A 207 9.65 10.16 2.04
CA TYR A 207 9.84 10.20 3.48
C TYR A 207 8.90 9.20 4.18
N ILE A 208 9.47 8.39 5.08
CA ILE A 208 8.70 7.42 5.87
C ILE A 208 8.85 7.79 7.33
N ALA A 209 7.74 8.01 8.00
CA ALA A 209 7.72 8.32 9.43
C ALA A 209 6.80 7.38 10.18
N ASP A 210 7.16 7.06 11.44
CA ASP A 210 6.31 6.33 12.37
C ASP A 210 5.70 7.27 13.43
N PRO A 211 4.69 6.81 14.21
CA PRO A 211 4.06 7.61 15.25
C PRO A 211 5.04 8.03 16.38
N HIS A 212 6.14 7.30 16.56
CA HIS A 212 7.13 7.55 17.61
C HIS A 212 8.16 8.60 17.20
N GLY A 213 8.19 9.00 15.92
CA GLY A 213 9.02 10.07 15.38
C GLY A 213 10.30 9.58 14.72
N GLU A 214 10.44 8.27 14.46
CA GLU A 214 11.49 7.79 13.56
C GLU A 214 11.18 8.29 12.14
N LEU A 215 12.20 8.84 11.48
CA LEU A 215 12.10 9.38 10.13
C LEU A 215 13.15 8.77 9.24
N LEU A 216 12.68 8.15 8.15
CA LEU A 216 13.50 7.57 7.10
C LEU A 216 13.31 8.34 5.81
N ARG A 217 14.31 8.30 4.92
CA ARG A 217 14.20 8.85 3.57
C ARG A 217 14.75 7.87 2.55
N ASN A 218 14.06 7.77 1.43
CA ASN A 218 14.51 7.03 0.26
C ASN A 218 14.77 8.01 -0.89
N GLU A 219 15.98 7.96 -1.42
CA GLU A 219 16.47 8.79 -2.54
C GLU A 219 16.72 7.93 -3.80
N HIS A 220 16.35 6.65 -3.78
CA HIS A 220 16.37 5.76 -4.95
C HIS A 220 15.10 5.95 -5.77
N GLY A 221 15.17 5.51 -7.01
CA GLY A 221 14.09 5.63 -7.97
C GLY A 221 14.37 6.73 -8.99
N ASN A 222 13.48 6.87 -9.95
CA ASN A 222 13.64 7.78 -11.06
C ASN A 222 12.27 8.23 -11.61
N ALA A 223 12.29 9.18 -12.55
CA ALA A 223 11.08 9.75 -13.14
C ALA A 223 10.16 8.74 -13.84
N GLY A 224 10.67 7.58 -14.28
CA GLY A 224 9.87 6.51 -14.89
C GLY A 224 8.84 5.91 -13.91
N LEU A 225 9.06 6.04 -12.60
CA LEU A 225 8.10 5.61 -11.58
C LEU A 225 6.85 6.49 -11.51
N ALA A 226 6.87 7.69 -12.11
CA ALA A 226 5.70 8.54 -12.26
C ALA A 226 4.78 8.04 -13.38
N THR A 227 4.41 6.76 -13.35
CA THR A 227 3.53 6.09 -14.31
C THR A 227 2.29 5.53 -13.60
N SER A 228 1.18 5.42 -14.36
CA SER A 228 -0.08 4.86 -13.84
C SER A 228 0.13 3.44 -13.32
N GLY A 229 -0.39 3.16 -12.13
CA GLY A 229 -0.29 1.84 -11.50
C GLY A 229 0.96 1.61 -10.64
N SER A 230 1.94 2.53 -10.66
CA SER A 230 3.16 2.43 -9.87
C SER A 230 2.86 2.43 -8.35
N GLY A 231 1.95 3.30 -7.89
CA GLY A 231 1.48 3.32 -6.51
C GLY A 231 0.78 2.03 -6.08
N ASP A 232 -0.04 1.44 -6.99
CA ASP A 232 -0.72 0.17 -6.74
C ASP A 232 0.28 -0.97 -6.49
N VAL A 233 1.38 -0.97 -7.25
CA VAL A 233 2.49 -1.92 -7.06
C VAL A 233 3.16 -1.72 -5.70
N LEU A 234 3.46 -0.46 -5.32
CA LEU A 234 4.05 -0.14 -4.02
C LEU A 234 3.17 -0.61 -2.87
N ALA A 235 1.87 -0.29 -2.90
CA ALA A 235 0.91 -0.71 -1.88
C ALA A 235 0.87 -2.25 -1.75
N GLY A 236 0.89 -2.96 -2.88
CA GLY A 236 0.94 -4.42 -2.91
C GLY A 236 2.23 -4.99 -2.31
N ILE A 237 3.40 -4.41 -2.62
CA ILE A 237 4.68 -4.85 -2.03
C ILE A 237 4.63 -4.73 -0.51
N ILE A 238 4.23 -3.56 0.01
CA ILE A 238 4.15 -3.32 1.46
C ILE A 238 3.17 -4.33 2.10
N GLY A 239 1.99 -4.53 1.50
CA GLY A 239 0.99 -5.48 2.00
C GLY A 239 1.50 -6.92 2.05
N GLY A 240 2.25 -7.35 1.03
CA GLY A 240 2.88 -8.67 1.01
C GLY A 240 3.94 -8.85 2.10
N LEU A 241 4.71 -7.79 2.40
CA LEU A 241 5.70 -7.80 3.47
C LEU A 241 5.06 -7.81 4.86
N LEU A 242 3.99 -7.02 5.07
CA LEU A 242 3.20 -7.05 6.31
C LEU A 242 2.64 -8.45 6.59
N ALA A 243 2.07 -9.10 5.58
CA ALA A 243 1.50 -10.43 5.74
C ALA A 243 2.54 -11.50 6.12
N ARG A 244 3.81 -11.28 5.81
CA ARG A 244 4.94 -12.12 6.23
C ARG A 244 5.38 -11.87 7.66
N GLY A 245 4.73 -10.95 8.38
CA GLY A 245 5.07 -10.60 9.75
C GLY A 245 6.16 -9.51 9.88
N THR A 246 6.41 -8.74 8.82
CA THR A 246 7.32 -7.59 8.90
C THR A 246 6.60 -6.44 9.62
N GLU A 247 7.26 -5.81 10.58
CA GLU A 247 6.75 -4.63 11.28
C GLU A 247 6.40 -3.49 10.32
N PRO A 248 5.38 -2.66 10.59
CA PRO A 248 4.87 -1.66 9.64
C PRO A 248 5.93 -0.69 9.10
N LEU A 249 6.78 -0.14 9.96
CA LEU A 249 7.86 0.76 9.55
C LEU A 249 8.88 0.05 8.63
N HIS A 250 9.26 -1.16 8.99
CA HIS A 250 10.21 -1.96 8.22
C HIS A 250 9.59 -2.39 6.88
N ALA A 251 8.31 -2.77 6.86
CA ALA A 251 7.58 -3.12 5.64
C ALA A 251 7.48 -1.93 4.68
N ALA A 252 7.21 -0.73 5.20
CA ALA A 252 7.20 0.49 4.41
C ALA A 252 8.60 0.81 3.84
N ALA A 253 9.65 0.72 4.67
CA ALA A 253 11.04 0.98 4.25
C ALA A 253 11.49 0.01 3.16
N TRP A 254 11.31 -1.29 3.38
CA TRP A 254 11.61 -2.32 2.39
C TRP A 254 10.77 -2.14 1.11
N GLY A 255 9.46 -1.90 1.24
CA GLY A 255 8.56 -1.75 0.11
C GLY A 255 8.95 -0.57 -0.78
N VAL A 256 9.22 0.58 -0.18
CA VAL A 256 9.67 1.78 -0.90
C VAL A 256 11.03 1.55 -1.56
N TYR A 257 11.98 0.94 -0.86
CA TYR A 257 13.29 0.63 -1.43
C TYR A 257 13.19 -0.33 -2.62
N LEU A 258 12.47 -1.45 -2.47
CA LEU A 258 12.31 -2.45 -3.53
C LEU A 258 11.63 -1.87 -4.77
N HIS A 259 10.57 -1.07 -4.56
CA HIS A 259 9.86 -0.40 -5.63
C HIS A 259 10.75 0.60 -6.37
N ALA A 260 11.48 1.42 -5.64
CA ALA A 260 12.40 2.41 -6.20
C ALA A 260 13.55 1.74 -6.98
N LYS A 261 14.17 0.70 -6.39
CA LYS A 261 15.25 -0.06 -7.04
C LYS A 261 14.78 -0.83 -8.27
N ALA A 262 13.54 -1.35 -8.25
CA ALA A 262 12.94 -1.97 -9.45
C ALA A 262 12.82 -0.95 -10.60
N GLY A 263 12.42 0.29 -10.28
CA GLY A 263 12.41 1.39 -11.25
C GLY A 263 13.80 1.72 -11.78
N ASP A 264 14.84 1.74 -10.92
CA ASP A 264 16.23 1.98 -11.34
C ASP A 264 16.71 0.89 -12.32
N VAL A 265 16.50 -0.38 -11.98
CA VAL A 265 16.87 -1.52 -12.85
C VAL A 265 16.18 -1.44 -14.22
N LEU A 266 14.89 -1.07 -14.23
CA LEU A 266 14.15 -0.92 -15.49
C LEU A 266 14.63 0.28 -16.31
N ALA A 267 14.88 1.42 -15.65
CA ALA A 267 15.38 2.60 -16.34
C ALA A 267 16.75 2.37 -16.99
N ASP A 268 17.64 1.67 -16.30
CA ASP A 268 18.96 1.32 -16.83
C ASP A 268 18.85 0.34 -18.02
N ARG A 269 17.85 -0.56 -18.00
CA ARG A 269 17.69 -1.58 -19.04
C ARG A 269 16.93 -1.10 -20.27
N ILE A 270 15.85 -0.33 -20.10
CA ILE A 270 14.92 0.04 -21.18
C ILE A 270 14.53 1.53 -21.19
N GLY A 271 15.11 2.37 -20.32
CA GLY A 271 14.76 3.78 -20.19
C GLY A 271 13.49 4.00 -19.36
N PHE A 272 13.02 5.27 -19.32
CA PHE A 272 11.91 5.69 -18.44
C PHE A 272 10.51 5.29 -18.94
N GLY A 273 10.40 4.64 -20.09
CA GLY A 273 9.11 4.22 -20.66
C GLY A 273 8.61 2.86 -20.16
N PHE A 274 9.14 2.34 -19.06
CA PHE A 274 8.67 1.09 -18.50
C PHE A 274 7.24 1.21 -17.92
N LEU A 275 6.53 0.10 -17.90
CA LEU A 275 5.18 0.02 -17.38
C LEU A 275 5.19 -0.49 -15.93
N ALA A 276 4.21 -0.06 -15.13
CA ALA A 276 4.10 -0.49 -13.74
C ALA A 276 4.11 -2.03 -13.55
N ARG A 277 3.50 -2.77 -14.49
CA ARG A 277 3.52 -4.24 -14.46
C ARG A 277 4.92 -4.87 -14.62
N GLU A 278 5.88 -4.15 -15.19
CA GLU A 278 7.24 -4.63 -15.37
C GLU A 278 8.04 -4.58 -14.07
N LEU A 279 7.69 -3.67 -13.15
CA LEU A 279 8.26 -3.62 -11.79
C LEU A 279 8.10 -4.95 -11.05
N LEU A 280 7.00 -5.66 -11.28
CA LEU A 280 6.64 -6.90 -10.60
C LEU A 280 7.69 -8.01 -10.76
N ALA A 281 8.36 -8.06 -11.90
CA ALA A 281 9.38 -9.06 -12.18
C ALA A 281 10.71 -8.80 -11.45
N GLU A 282 10.98 -7.53 -11.13
CA GLU A 282 12.22 -7.10 -10.47
C GLU A 282 12.17 -7.29 -8.94
N ILE A 283 10.99 -7.42 -8.33
CA ILE A 283 10.84 -7.49 -6.87
C ILE A 283 11.53 -8.73 -6.27
N PRO A 284 11.27 -9.98 -6.73
CA PRO A 284 11.88 -11.17 -6.11
C PRO A 284 13.40 -11.22 -6.18
N PRO A 285 14.07 -10.83 -7.30
CA PRO A 285 15.54 -10.76 -7.34
C PRO A 285 16.10 -9.77 -6.32
N LEU A 286 15.53 -8.55 -6.24
CA LEU A 286 15.98 -7.50 -5.34
C LEU A 286 15.82 -7.86 -3.85
N MET A 287 14.86 -8.70 -3.50
CA MET A 287 14.69 -9.20 -2.13
C MET A 287 15.81 -10.16 -1.69
N ARG A 288 16.58 -10.73 -2.60
CA ARG A 288 17.71 -11.63 -2.30
C ARG A 288 19.00 -10.88 -1.98
N GLU A 289 19.08 -9.62 -2.39
CA GLU A 289 20.29 -8.81 -2.37
C GLU A 289 20.11 -7.52 -1.57
N PRO A 290 19.75 -7.56 -0.29
CA PRO A 290 19.68 -6.35 0.51
C PRO A 290 21.07 -5.81 0.88
#